data_f06f53fc6fd7a00bad578f74f35b70a5
#
_entry.id   f06f53fc6fd7a00bad578f74f35b70a5
#
_cell.length_a   1.000
_cell.length_b   1.000
_cell.length_c   1.000
_cell.angle_alpha   90.00
_cell.angle_beta   90.00
_cell.angle_gamma   90.00
#
_symmetry.space_group_name_H-M   'P 1'
#
loop_
_entity.id
_entity.type
_entity.pdbx_description
1 polymer ?
#
loop_
_entity_poly.entity_id
_entity_poly.type
_entity_poly.pdbx_seq_one_letter_code
_entity_poly.pdbx_strand_id
1 'polypeptide(L)'
;QNLTRGLGSGANPDLGRQAAEESRHDIEKALEGADMVFLAVGMGGGTGTGASSVIAQIAKESGALTVAVVSKPFSFEASMRKKNAEEGIARLKDNVDTLIVIDNDRLLQLNSQGDQSYTWEDALKMADSVLQQGIQAIAEVVTVPGEINVDFADVRTILNNAGPAWLAIGRGKGENRAVEAARQATKSPLLDISMDGAKRILFVISGGPTLTLQEVQDAAKVIQDLSDPDANIIFGTCRDAKLDDEIKITMVAASFPVMAENQQLREDELERLLQDVIPQSEEELDVPSFLRRQSSNKNRGFFR
;
A
#
# COMPACT_ATOMS: atom_id res chain seq x y z
N GLN A 1 17.17 -18.07 14.42
CA GLN A 1 16.75 -19.02 15.48
C GLN A 1 17.48 -18.77 16.81
N ASN A 2 18.73 -18.27 16.78
CA ASN A 2 19.52 -18.04 17.98
C ASN A 2 18.99 -16.87 18.82
N LEU A 3 18.61 -15.77 18.18
CA LEU A 3 18.08 -14.57 18.84
C LEU A 3 16.71 -14.78 19.50
N THR A 4 15.80 -15.49 18.84
CA THR A 4 14.41 -15.64 19.31
C THR A 4 14.10 -17.02 19.87
N ARG A 5 15.03 -17.97 19.80
CA ARG A 5 14.86 -19.39 20.18
C ARG A 5 13.65 -20.06 19.54
N GLY A 6 13.28 -19.64 18.33
CA GLY A 6 12.07 -20.11 17.64
C GLY A 6 10.75 -19.50 18.18
N LEU A 7 10.82 -18.58 19.12
CA LEU A 7 9.70 -17.80 19.63
C LEU A 7 9.55 -16.52 18.81
N GLY A 8 8.41 -15.87 18.90
CA GLY A 8 8.19 -14.56 18.24
C GLY A 8 9.08 -13.46 18.84
N SER A 9 9.10 -12.28 18.21
CA SER A 9 9.90 -11.13 18.63
C SER A 9 9.28 -10.28 19.76
N GLY A 10 8.21 -10.73 20.40
CA GLY A 10 7.62 -10.09 21.57
C GLY A 10 7.15 -8.64 21.32
N ALA A 11 6.55 -8.36 20.18
CA ALA A 11 6.12 -7.02 19.74
C ALA A 11 7.28 -6.01 19.58
N ASN A 12 8.53 -6.48 19.49
CA ASN A 12 9.70 -5.64 19.25
C ASN A 12 10.15 -5.76 17.78
N PRO A 13 9.96 -4.71 16.94
CA PRO A 13 10.34 -4.72 15.52
C PRO A 13 11.85 -4.84 15.29
N ASP A 14 12.68 -4.28 16.17
CA ASP A 14 14.14 -4.35 16.03
C ASP A 14 14.64 -5.78 16.21
N LEU A 15 14.05 -6.54 17.14
CA LEU A 15 14.36 -7.96 17.31
C LEU A 15 13.91 -8.77 16.09
N GLY A 16 12.74 -8.42 15.51
CA GLY A 16 12.26 -9.03 14.26
C GLY A 16 13.21 -8.77 13.09
N ARG A 17 13.71 -7.55 12.96
CA ARG A 17 14.69 -7.16 11.96
C ARG A 17 16.01 -7.92 12.11
N GLN A 18 16.57 -7.95 13.32
CA GLN A 18 17.81 -8.69 13.63
C GLN A 18 17.67 -10.19 13.34
N ALA A 19 16.52 -10.78 13.65
CA ALA A 19 16.25 -12.19 13.36
C ALA A 19 16.18 -12.49 11.85
N ALA A 20 15.67 -11.55 11.05
CA ALA A 20 15.68 -11.66 9.59
C ALA A 20 17.10 -11.51 9.02
N GLU A 21 17.90 -10.58 9.53
CA GLU A 21 19.31 -10.44 9.16
C GLU A 21 20.14 -11.68 9.50
N GLU A 22 19.90 -12.30 10.67
CA GLU A 22 20.53 -13.58 11.03
C GLU A 22 20.26 -14.68 9.99
N SER A 23 19.08 -14.66 9.38
CA SER A 23 18.64 -15.65 8.39
C SER A 23 18.77 -15.14 6.94
N ARG A 24 19.49 -14.04 6.69
CA ARG A 24 19.61 -13.41 5.37
C ARG A 24 19.96 -14.42 4.28
N HIS A 25 20.97 -15.26 4.49
CA HIS A 25 21.41 -16.26 3.52
C HIS A 25 20.31 -17.29 3.17
N ASP A 26 19.54 -17.74 4.16
CA ASP A 26 18.43 -18.67 3.90
C ASP A 26 17.30 -18.00 3.11
N ILE A 27 17.04 -16.70 3.39
CA ILE A 27 16.06 -15.90 2.65
C ILE A 27 16.52 -15.68 1.22
N GLU A 28 17.78 -15.29 0.99
CA GLU A 28 18.37 -15.12 -0.33
C GLU A 28 18.21 -16.40 -1.17
N LYS A 29 18.55 -17.53 -0.59
CA LYS A 29 18.41 -18.84 -1.24
C LYS A 29 16.94 -19.19 -1.57
N ALA A 30 16.02 -18.82 -0.69
CA ALA A 30 14.59 -19.07 -0.91
C ALA A 30 13.99 -18.19 -2.02
N LEU A 31 14.57 -17.02 -2.26
CA LEU A 31 14.11 -16.05 -3.27
C LEU A 31 14.91 -16.14 -4.59
N GLU A 32 15.90 -17.03 -4.67
CA GLU A 32 16.74 -17.20 -5.86
C GLU A 32 15.90 -17.56 -7.09
N GLY A 33 16.07 -16.79 -8.16
CA GLY A 33 15.38 -17.01 -9.43
C GLY A 33 13.90 -16.55 -9.45
N ALA A 34 13.43 -15.85 -8.43
CA ALA A 34 12.09 -15.28 -8.45
C ALA A 34 12.05 -14.02 -9.34
N ASP A 35 11.09 -13.97 -10.29
CA ASP A 35 10.81 -12.77 -11.09
C ASP A 35 9.98 -11.74 -10.31
N MET A 36 9.15 -12.20 -9.38
CA MET A 36 8.26 -11.39 -8.55
C MET A 36 8.14 -11.95 -7.14
N VAL A 37 8.15 -11.06 -6.15
CA VAL A 37 7.99 -11.39 -4.74
C VAL A 37 6.84 -10.60 -4.14
N PHE A 38 5.87 -11.30 -3.57
CA PHE A 38 4.81 -10.71 -2.77
C PHE A 38 5.13 -10.81 -1.29
N LEU A 39 5.02 -9.69 -0.58
CA LEU A 39 5.14 -9.62 0.87
C LEU A 39 3.78 -9.31 1.48
N ALA A 40 3.14 -10.30 2.09
CA ALA A 40 1.90 -10.12 2.85
C ALA A 40 2.22 -9.99 4.34
N VAL A 41 1.93 -8.84 4.95
CA VAL A 41 2.35 -8.54 6.30
C VAL A 41 1.30 -7.79 7.10
N GLY A 42 0.94 -8.32 8.27
CA GLY A 42 0.25 -7.55 9.32
C GLY A 42 1.25 -6.70 10.09
N MET A 43 1.11 -5.38 9.98
CA MET A 43 1.99 -4.42 10.66
C MET A 43 1.59 -4.19 12.12
N GLY A 44 2.52 -3.67 12.93
CA GLY A 44 2.30 -3.35 14.34
C GLY A 44 2.85 -4.38 15.32
N GLY A 45 3.06 -5.62 14.87
CA GLY A 45 3.78 -6.64 15.63
C GLY A 45 5.31 -6.48 15.52
N GLY A 46 6.06 -7.37 16.15
CA GLY A 46 7.52 -7.33 16.07
C GLY A 46 8.07 -8.05 14.84
N THR A 47 7.63 -9.27 14.57
CA THR A 47 8.17 -10.10 13.48
C THR A 47 7.85 -9.50 12.10
N GLY A 48 6.56 -9.33 11.77
CA GLY A 48 6.14 -8.80 10.47
C GLY A 48 6.72 -7.42 10.21
N THR A 49 6.56 -6.51 11.18
CA THR A 49 7.03 -5.12 11.07
C THR A 49 8.55 -5.02 10.92
N GLY A 50 9.31 -5.85 11.63
CA GLY A 50 10.77 -5.80 11.61
C GLY A 50 11.38 -6.53 10.42
N ALA A 51 10.92 -7.75 10.14
CA ALA A 51 11.52 -8.61 9.12
C ALA A 51 11.16 -8.17 7.68
N SER A 52 9.99 -7.54 7.48
CA SER A 52 9.50 -7.22 6.14
C SER A 52 10.46 -6.35 5.33
N SER A 53 11.06 -5.33 5.95
CA SER A 53 12.01 -4.43 5.28
C SER A 53 13.28 -5.16 4.83
N VAL A 54 13.78 -6.12 5.63
CA VAL A 54 14.95 -6.94 5.30
C VAL A 54 14.63 -7.87 4.15
N ILE A 55 13.50 -8.58 4.21
CA ILE A 55 13.07 -9.49 3.14
C ILE A 55 12.83 -8.72 1.84
N ALA A 56 12.20 -7.56 1.92
CA ALA A 56 11.97 -6.69 0.75
C ALA A 56 13.29 -6.24 0.12
N GLN A 57 14.25 -5.82 0.93
CA GLN A 57 15.56 -5.44 0.45
C GLN A 57 16.25 -6.59 -0.29
N ILE A 58 16.26 -7.80 0.27
CA ILE A 58 16.83 -8.99 -0.35
C ILE A 58 16.14 -9.30 -1.68
N ALA A 59 14.80 -9.24 -1.73
CA ALA A 59 14.04 -9.46 -2.94
C ALA A 59 14.38 -8.44 -4.03
N LYS A 60 14.48 -7.16 -3.67
CA LYS A 60 14.84 -6.08 -4.59
C LYS A 60 16.28 -6.20 -5.09
N GLU A 61 17.23 -6.56 -4.22
CA GLU A 61 18.64 -6.82 -4.56
C GLU A 61 18.80 -8.01 -5.53
N SER A 62 17.91 -9.02 -5.44
CA SER A 62 17.90 -10.13 -6.41
C SER A 62 17.31 -9.75 -7.78
N GLY A 63 16.78 -8.55 -7.95
CA GLY A 63 16.17 -8.05 -9.19
C GLY A 63 14.70 -8.46 -9.38
N ALA A 64 14.07 -9.09 -8.38
CA ALA A 64 12.67 -9.44 -8.40
C ALA A 64 11.79 -8.19 -8.26
N LEU A 65 10.68 -8.14 -9.01
CA LEU A 65 9.63 -7.14 -8.79
C LEU A 65 9.02 -7.36 -7.40
N THR A 66 9.23 -6.40 -6.48
CA THR A 66 8.86 -6.56 -5.08
C THR A 66 7.60 -5.77 -4.75
N VAL A 67 6.52 -6.47 -4.45
CA VAL A 67 5.21 -5.89 -4.11
C VAL A 67 4.85 -6.23 -2.67
N ALA A 68 4.68 -5.23 -1.84
CA ALA A 68 4.21 -5.42 -0.48
C ALA A 68 2.73 -5.06 -0.34
N VAL A 69 1.97 -5.95 0.28
CA VAL A 69 0.57 -5.74 0.68
C VAL A 69 0.51 -5.86 2.19
N VAL A 70 0.27 -4.77 2.87
CA VAL A 70 0.34 -4.72 4.33
C VAL A 70 -0.94 -4.18 4.93
N SER A 71 -1.30 -4.70 6.12
CA SER A 71 -2.44 -4.19 6.87
C SER A 71 -1.97 -3.41 8.10
N LYS A 72 -2.62 -2.25 8.35
CA LYS A 72 -2.50 -1.52 9.61
C LYS A 72 -3.38 -2.15 10.67
N PRO A 73 -2.94 -2.16 11.94
CA PRO A 73 -3.77 -2.66 13.03
C PRO A 73 -5.04 -1.81 13.20
N PHE A 74 -6.09 -2.42 13.72
CA PHE A 74 -7.28 -1.68 14.14
C PHE A 74 -6.97 -0.67 15.25
N SER A 75 -7.72 0.42 15.33
CA SER A 75 -7.53 1.49 16.33
C SER A 75 -7.61 0.99 17.76
N PHE A 76 -8.40 -0.05 18.04
CA PHE A 76 -8.53 -0.65 19.36
C PHE A 76 -7.34 -1.56 19.75
N GLU A 77 -6.40 -1.87 18.85
CA GLU A 77 -5.25 -2.73 19.14
C GLU A 77 -4.11 -2.05 19.91
N ALA A 78 -4.30 -0.83 20.35
CA ALA A 78 -3.39 0.02 21.11
C ALA A 78 -2.43 0.89 20.27
N SER A 79 -2.13 2.09 20.82
CA SER A 79 -1.32 3.12 20.17
C SER A 79 0.11 2.68 19.82
N MET A 80 0.70 1.80 20.64
CA MET A 80 2.05 1.28 20.37
C MET A 80 2.10 0.43 19.10
N ARG A 81 1.07 -0.39 18.84
CA ARG A 81 0.98 -1.16 17.60
C ARG A 81 0.84 -0.27 16.38
N LYS A 82 0.03 0.79 16.49
CA LYS A 82 -0.13 1.77 15.43
C LYS A 82 1.20 2.47 15.11
N LYS A 83 1.92 2.92 16.14
CA LYS A 83 3.24 3.53 15.99
C LYS A 83 4.24 2.58 15.33
N ASN A 84 4.34 1.35 15.82
CA ASN A 84 5.20 0.34 15.20
C ASN A 84 4.84 0.09 13.73
N ALA A 85 3.53 0.07 13.40
CA ALA A 85 3.07 -0.11 12.03
C ALA A 85 3.51 1.05 11.12
N GLU A 86 3.32 2.30 11.56
CA GLU A 86 3.71 3.49 10.81
C GLU A 86 5.22 3.55 10.55
N GLU A 87 6.03 3.29 11.57
CA GLU A 87 7.48 3.22 11.44
C GLU A 87 7.95 2.06 10.54
N GLY A 88 7.26 0.90 10.62
CA GLY A 88 7.54 -0.26 9.77
C GLY A 88 7.19 -0.02 8.32
N ILE A 89 6.05 0.61 8.05
CA ILE A 89 5.60 1.00 6.71
C ILE A 89 6.57 2.01 6.08
N ALA A 90 7.03 3.01 6.85
CA ALA A 90 8.01 3.99 6.38
C ALA A 90 9.31 3.30 5.94
N ARG A 91 9.84 2.37 6.74
CA ARG A 91 11.04 1.60 6.40
C ARG A 91 10.85 0.66 5.21
N LEU A 92 9.67 0.07 5.09
CA LEU A 92 9.36 -0.87 4.00
C LEU A 92 9.24 -0.15 2.65
N LYS A 93 8.70 1.07 2.64
CA LYS A 93 8.44 1.88 1.44
C LYS A 93 9.68 2.02 0.54
N ASP A 94 10.85 2.19 1.12
CA ASP A 94 12.10 2.42 0.36
C ASP A 94 12.66 1.12 -0.24
N ASN A 95 12.21 -0.03 0.26
CA ASN A 95 12.70 -1.35 -0.09
C ASN A 95 11.77 -2.15 -1.02
N VAL A 96 10.66 -1.55 -1.47
CA VAL A 96 9.71 -2.21 -2.38
C VAL A 96 9.49 -1.39 -3.64
N ASP A 97 9.03 -2.01 -4.71
CA ASP A 97 8.61 -1.32 -5.93
C ASP A 97 7.20 -0.76 -5.79
N THR A 98 6.31 -1.53 -5.17
CA THR A 98 4.93 -1.14 -4.92
C THR A 98 4.55 -1.48 -3.49
N LEU A 99 3.94 -0.52 -2.80
CA LEU A 99 3.46 -0.66 -1.44
C LEU A 99 1.94 -0.40 -1.38
N ILE A 100 1.19 -1.45 -1.11
CA ILE A 100 -0.26 -1.38 -0.87
C ILE A 100 -0.50 -1.44 0.63
N VAL A 101 -1.10 -0.40 1.19
CA VAL A 101 -1.43 -0.33 2.62
C VAL A 101 -2.93 -0.40 2.79
N ILE A 102 -3.40 -1.38 3.56
CA ILE A 102 -4.80 -1.58 3.89
C ILE A 102 -5.01 -1.13 5.33
N ASP A 103 -5.91 -0.17 5.52
CA ASP A 103 -6.30 0.27 6.86
C ASP A 103 -7.46 -0.60 7.36
N ASN A 104 -7.23 -1.37 8.43
CA ASN A 104 -8.24 -2.28 8.95
C ASN A 104 -9.49 -1.53 9.47
N ASP A 105 -9.35 -0.30 9.97
CA ASP A 105 -10.50 0.49 10.41
C ASP A 105 -11.48 0.80 9.26
N ARG A 106 -10.96 0.95 8.04
CA ARG A 106 -11.78 1.17 6.83
C ARG A 106 -12.53 -0.07 6.38
N LEU A 107 -12.01 -1.26 6.68
CA LEU A 107 -12.70 -2.52 6.39
C LEU A 107 -14.04 -2.60 7.13
N LEU A 108 -14.12 -2.05 8.34
CA LEU A 108 -15.36 -2.00 9.11
C LEU A 108 -16.42 -1.13 8.43
N GLN A 109 -16.03 -0.14 7.63
CA GLN A 109 -16.95 0.74 6.90
C GLN A 109 -17.55 0.07 5.66
N LEU A 110 -16.86 -0.90 5.04
CA LEU A 110 -17.36 -1.62 3.87
C LEU A 110 -18.69 -2.34 4.13
N ASN A 111 -18.90 -2.77 5.34
CA ASN A 111 -20.04 -3.58 5.73
C ASN A 111 -21.03 -2.87 6.67
N SER A 112 -20.82 -1.58 6.95
CA SER A 112 -21.69 -0.81 7.86
C SER A 112 -23.09 -0.49 7.30
N GLN A 113 -23.44 -0.99 6.10
CA GLN A 113 -24.80 -0.85 5.54
C GLN A 113 -25.82 -1.87 6.08
N GLY A 114 -25.45 -2.71 7.04
CA GLY A 114 -26.34 -3.66 7.72
C GLY A 114 -26.17 -3.60 9.22
N ASP A 115 -27.29 -3.77 9.93
CA ASP A 115 -27.42 -3.79 11.41
C ASP A 115 -26.71 -4.99 12.08
N GLN A 116 -25.63 -5.52 11.46
CA GLN A 116 -24.90 -6.69 11.94
C GLN A 116 -23.69 -6.25 12.76
N SER A 117 -23.67 -6.60 14.02
CA SER A 117 -22.48 -6.54 14.86
C SER A 117 -21.50 -7.63 14.43
N TYR A 118 -20.29 -7.24 14.02
CA TYR A 118 -19.21 -8.18 13.69
C TYR A 118 -18.59 -8.75 14.94
N THR A 119 -18.29 -10.05 14.91
CA THR A 119 -17.41 -10.64 15.90
C THR A 119 -15.95 -10.23 15.62
N TRP A 120 -15.11 -10.33 16.64
CA TRP A 120 -13.66 -10.15 16.48
C TRP A 120 -13.08 -11.03 15.37
N GLU A 121 -13.52 -12.28 15.31
CA GLU A 121 -13.07 -13.26 14.32
C GLU A 121 -13.48 -12.83 12.91
N ASP A 122 -14.68 -12.28 12.73
CA ASP A 122 -15.15 -11.80 11.42
C ASP A 122 -14.33 -10.60 10.93
N ALA A 123 -13.97 -9.67 11.81
CA ALA A 123 -13.12 -8.52 11.47
C ALA A 123 -11.72 -8.95 11.02
N LEU A 124 -11.11 -9.91 11.71
CA LEU A 124 -9.81 -10.45 11.31
C LEU A 124 -9.88 -11.23 9.99
N LYS A 125 -10.90 -12.06 9.79
CA LYS A 125 -11.13 -12.77 8.52
C LYS A 125 -11.33 -11.81 7.36
N MET A 126 -11.96 -10.66 7.60
CA MET A 126 -12.14 -9.63 6.59
C MET A 126 -10.80 -9.03 6.17
N ALA A 127 -9.94 -8.69 7.12
CA ALA A 127 -8.60 -8.19 6.84
C ALA A 127 -7.77 -9.20 6.02
N ASP A 128 -7.77 -10.46 6.43
CA ASP A 128 -7.11 -11.56 5.71
C ASP A 128 -7.67 -11.72 4.28
N SER A 129 -9.00 -11.66 4.14
CA SER A 129 -9.67 -11.78 2.83
C SER A 129 -9.28 -10.67 1.86
N VAL A 130 -9.15 -9.43 2.33
CA VAL A 130 -8.75 -8.30 1.47
C VAL A 130 -7.28 -8.42 1.05
N LEU A 131 -6.39 -8.78 1.98
CA LEU A 131 -4.99 -9.09 1.65
C LEU A 131 -4.89 -10.21 0.62
N GLN A 132 -5.62 -11.31 0.84
CA GLN A 132 -5.67 -12.44 -0.09
C GLN A 132 -6.17 -12.01 -1.47
N GLN A 133 -7.29 -11.29 -1.55
CA GLN A 133 -7.86 -10.84 -2.82
C GLN A 133 -6.93 -9.90 -3.57
N GLY A 134 -6.21 -9.02 -2.88
CA GLY A 134 -5.23 -8.12 -3.48
C GLY A 134 -4.08 -8.87 -4.13
N ILE A 135 -3.48 -9.82 -3.43
CA ILE A 135 -2.37 -10.63 -3.97
C ILE A 135 -2.88 -11.55 -5.08
N GLN A 136 -4.02 -12.21 -4.84
CA GLN A 136 -4.61 -13.15 -5.79
C GLN A 136 -4.91 -12.47 -7.13
N ALA A 137 -5.46 -11.26 -7.13
CA ALA A 137 -5.79 -10.55 -8.36
C ALA A 137 -4.55 -10.26 -9.21
N ILE A 138 -3.46 -9.79 -8.60
CA ILE A 138 -2.21 -9.52 -9.33
C ILE A 138 -1.56 -10.83 -9.79
N ALA A 139 -1.57 -11.87 -8.96
CA ALA A 139 -1.00 -13.16 -9.31
C ALA A 139 -1.81 -13.85 -10.43
N GLU A 140 -3.13 -13.85 -10.34
CA GLU A 140 -4.01 -14.50 -11.33
C GLU A 140 -3.89 -13.88 -12.71
N VAL A 141 -3.75 -12.56 -12.81
CA VAL A 141 -3.63 -11.88 -14.11
C VAL A 141 -2.40 -12.35 -14.91
N VAL A 142 -1.35 -12.78 -14.19
CA VAL A 142 -0.10 -13.29 -14.80
C VAL A 142 -0.12 -14.79 -15.00
N THR A 143 -0.74 -15.55 -14.06
CA THR A 143 -0.59 -17.01 -14.01
C THR A 143 -1.79 -17.76 -14.58
N VAL A 144 -2.98 -17.16 -14.59
CA VAL A 144 -4.21 -17.82 -15.04
C VAL A 144 -4.57 -17.35 -16.45
N PRO A 145 -4.62 -18.23 -17.44
CA PRO A 145 -5.07 -17.86 -18.79
C PRO A 145 -6.51 -17.35 -18.76
N GLY A 146 -6.70 -16.11 -19.19
CA GLY A 146 -8.00 -15.48 -19.39
C GLY A 146 -8.34 -15.34 -20.88
N GLU A 147 -9.43 -14.66 -21.20
CA GLU A 147 -9.76 -14.28 -22.59
C GLU A 147 -8.91 -13.08 -23.04
N ILE A 148 -8.57 -12.18 -22.10
CA ILE A 148 -7.60 -11.11 -22.29
C ILE A 148 -6.48 -11.34 -21.26
N ASN A 149 -5.31 -11.72 -21.79
CA ASN A 149 -4.14 -12.00 -20.98
C ASN A 149 -3.25 -10.77 -20.87
N VAL A 150 -2.65 -10.61 -19.71
CA VAL A 150 -1.61 -9.59 -19.45
C VAL A 150 -0.30 -10.35 -19.25
N ASP A 151 0.74 -9.95 -19.93
CA ASP A 151 2.05 -10.55 -19.70
C ASP A 151 2.75 -9.94 -18.48
N PHE A 152 3.78 -10.62 -18.00
CA PHE A 152 4.53 -10.16 -16.82
C PHE A 152 5.24 -8.83 -17.08
N ALA A 153 5.64 -8.53 -18.32
CA ALA A 153 6.31 -7.28 -18.65
C ALA A 153 5.36 -6.08 -18.47
N ASP A 154 4.08 -6.26 -18.80
CA ASP A 154 3.03 -5.26 -18.60
C ASP A 154 2.81 -4.98 -17.11
N VAL A 155 2.65 -6.04 -16.31
CA VAL A 155 2.49 -5.91 -14.86
C VAL A 155 3.71 -5.22 -14.25
N ARG A 156 4.92 -5.60 -14.68
CA ARG A 156 6.17 -4.96 -14.25
C ARG A 156 6.18 -3.48 -14.59
N THR A 157 5.72 -3.08 -15.77
CA THR A 157 5.65 -1.66 -16.19
C THR A 157 4.76 -0.83 -15.25
N ILE A 158 3.65 -1.38 -14.80
CA ILE A 158 2.75 -0.68 -13.87
C ILE A 158 3.32 -0.62 -12.45
N LEU A 159 3.89 -1.73 -11.95
CA LEU A 159 4.22 -1.89 -10.54
C LEU A 159 5.69 -1.56 -10.20
N ASN A 160 6.59 -1.52 -11.18
CA ASN A 160 7.99 -1.22 -10.93
C ASN A 160 8.18 0.25 -10.51
N ASN A 161 8.80 0.45 -9.35
CA ASN A 161 9.01 1.78 -8.76
C ASN A 161 7.72 2.64 -8.74
N ALA A 162 6.57 2.01 -8.53
CA ALA A 162 5.28 2.70 -8.47
C ALA A 162 5.05 3.41 -7.13
N GLY A 163 5.78 3.01 -6.09
CA GLY A 163 5.67 3.56 -4.75
C GLY A 163 4.34 3.19 -4.08
N PRO A 164 3.71 4.12 -3.35
CA PRO A 164 2.40 3.88 -2.75
C PRO A 164 1.34 3.59 -3.81
N ALA A 165 0.57 2.52 -3.59
CA ALA A 165 -0.52 2.10 -4.45
C ALA A 165 -1.75 1.72 -3.61
N TRP A 166 -2.91 1.77 -4.24
CA TRP A 166 -4.18 1.44 -3.61
C TRP A 166 -4.80 0.24 -4.27
N LEU A 167 -5.37 -0.60 -3.43
CA LEU A 167 -6.20 -1.72 -3.84
C LEU A 167 -7.66 -1.33 -3.73
N ALA A 168 -8.42 -1.60 -4.77
CA ALA A 168 -9.87 -1.43 -4.76
C ALA A 168 -10.54 -2.68 -5.31
N ILE A 169 -11.68 -3.01 -4.72
CA ILE A 169 -12.48 -4.17 -5.11
C ILE A 169 -13.92 -3.70 -5.25
N GLY A 170 -14.51 -4.01 -6.39
CA GLY A 170 -15.92 -3.75 -6.65
C GLY A 170 -16.62 -5.02 -7.14
N ARG A 171 -17.90 -5.13 -6.82
CA ARG A 171 -18.77 -6.24 -7.23
C ARG A 171 -20.07 -5.69 -7.77
N GLY A 172 -20.60 -6.35 -8.77
CA GLY A 172 -21.89 -5.98 -9.35
C GLY A 172 -22.70 -7.20 -9.76
N LYS A 173 -24.02 -7.08 -9.70
CA LYS A 173 -24.98 -8.12 -10.06
C LYS A 173 -26.08 -7.57 -10.96
N GLY A 174 -26.69 -8.43 -11.77
CA GLY A 174 -27.80 -8.08 -12.65
C GLY A 174 -27.38 -7.43 -13.97
N GLU A 175 -28.28 -6.68 -14.61
CA GLU A 175 -28.10 -6.17 -15.98
C GLU A 175 -26.93 -5.21 -16.17
N ASN A 176 -26.62 -4.38 -15.16
CA ASN A 176 -25.53 -3.39 -15.21
C ASN A 176 -24.33 -3.78 -14.34
N ARG A 177 -24.15 -5.07 -14.07
CA ARG A 177 -23.18 -5.61 -13.12
C ARG A 177 -21.75 -5.12 -13.34
N ALA A 178 -21.33 -4.97 -14.59
CA ALA A 178 -19.97 -4.51 -14.92
C ALA A 178 -19.75 -3.04 -14.56
N VAL A 179 -20.69 -2.16 -14.91
CA VAL A 179 -20.66 -0.73 -14.59
C VAL A 179 -20.76 -0.53 -13.07
N GLU A 180 -21.61 -1.31 -12.40
CA GLU A 180 -21.78 -1.24 -10.96
C GLU A 180 -20.49 -1.68 -10.24
N ALA A 181 -19.89 -2.80 -10.64
CA ALA A 181 -18.62 -3.27 -10.12
C ALA A 181 -17.50 -2.22 -10.31
N ALA A 182 -17.40 -1.61 -11.49
CA ALA A 182 -16.41 -0.56 -11.76
C ALA A 182 -16.63 0.67 -10.88
N ARG A 183 -17.88 1.15 -10.75
CA ARG A 183 -18.21 2.28 -9.87
C ARG A 183 -17.94 1.98 -8.40
N GLN A 184 -18.23 0.78 -7.95
CA GLN A 184 -17.96 0.36 -6.57
C GLN A 184 -16.45 0.29 -6.31
N ALA A 185 -15.67 -0.22 -7.26
CA ALA A 185 -14.22 -0.25 -7.16
C ALA A 185 -13.64 1.19 -7.08
N THR A 186 -14.06 2.08 -7.95
CA THR A 186 -13.56 3.47 -7.99
C THR A 186 -13.97 4.32 -6.79
N LYS A 187 -15.05 3.95 -6.09
CA LYS A 187 -15.54 4.60 -4.86
C LYS A 187 -15.27 3.79 -3.60
N SER A 188 -14.40 2.80 -3.68
CA SER A 188 -14.12 1.92 -2.54
C SER A 188 -13.60 2.72 -1.34
N PRO A 189 -14.14 2.52 -0.13
CA PRO A 189 -13.64 3.17 1.09
C PRO A 189 -12.22 2.70 1.47
N LEU A 190 -11.69 1.67 0.81
CA LEU A 190 -10.29 1.26 0.95
C LEU A 190 -9.32 2.28 0.33
N LEU A 191 -9.82 3.13 -0.57
CA LEU A 191 -9.05 4.22 -1.15
C LEU A 191 -8.96 5.39 -0.16
N ASP A 192 -7.75 5.83 0.14
CA ASP A 192 -7.49 7.02 0.99
C ASP A 192 -7.81 8.33 0.25
N ILE A 193 -7.78 8.29 -1.05
CA ILE A 193 -7.97 9.42 -1.97
C ILE A 193 -8.88 9.00 -3.12
N SER A 194 -9.47 9.99 -3.77
CA SER A 194 -10.17 9.76 -5.03
C SER A 194 -9.23 9.14 -6.07
N MET A 195 -9.78 8.29 -6.92
CA MET A 195 -9.07 7.73 -8.08
C MET A 195 -8.64 8.79 -9.11
N ASP A 196 -9.16 10.03 -8.98
CA ASP A 196 -8.90 11.09 -9.92
C ASP A 196 -7.40 11.36 -10.04
N GLY A 197 -6.88 11.24 -11.26
CA GLY A 197 -5.49 11.49 -11.58
C GLY A 197 -4.52 10.32 -11.32
N ALA A 198 -5.00 9.10 -11.09
CA ALA A 198 -4.14 7.92 -11.10
C ALA A 198 -3.47 7.74 -12.47
N LYS A 199 -2.14 7.61 -12.49
CA LYS A 199 -1.36 7.50 -13.74
C LYS A 199 -0.99 6.07 -14.13
N ARG A 200 -1.07 5.13 -13.21
CA ARG A 200 -0.79 3.72 -13.45
C ARG A 200 -1.90 2.87 -12.84
N ILE A 201 -2.58 2.12 -13.68
CA ILE A 201 -3.74 1.33 -13.26
C ILE A 201 -3.61 -0.06 -13.84
N LEU A 202 -3.72 -1.05 -12.97
CA LEU A 202 -3.88 -2.45 -13.31
C LEU A 202 -5.23 -2.90 -12.76
N PHE A 203 -6.12 -3.42 -13.60
CA PHE A 203 -7.36 -4.00 -13.10
C PHE A 203 -7.70 -5.34 -13.76
N VAL A 204 -8.38 -6.17 -13.00
CA VAL A 204 -8.80 -7.51 -13.40
C VAL A 204 -10.30 -7.59 -13.30
N ILE A 205 -10.93 -7.99 -14.39
CA ILE A 205 -12.37 -8.28 -14.44
C ILE A 205 -12.55 -9.80 -14.31
N SER A 206 -13.07 -10.23 -13.16
CA SER A 206 -13.41 -11.63 -12.93
C SER A 206 -14.91 -11.84 -13.09
N GLY A 207 -15.30 -12.81 -13.91
CA GLY A 207 -16.71 -13.13 -14.15
C GLY A 207 -16.93 -14.59 -14.50
N GLY A 208 -18.19 -15.01 -14.45
CA GLY A 208 -18.62 -16.35 -14.88
C GLY A 208 -18.62 -16.53 -16.41
N PRO A 209 -19.13 -17.67 -16.90
CA PRO A 209 -19.19 -17.99 -18.33
C PRO A 209 -20.05 -17.02 -19.16
N THR A 210 -20.86 -16.21 -18.50
CA THR A 210 -21.78 -15.23 -19.11
C THR A 210 -21.17 -13.86 -19.30
N LEU A 211 -19.90 -13.66 -18.95
CA LEU A 211 -19.19 -12.38 -19.15
C LEU A 211 -19.09 -12.05 -20.64
N THR A 212 -19.58 -10.88 -21.02
CA THR A 212 -19.60 -10.42 -22.41
C THR A 212 -18.52 -9.36 -22.69
N LEU A 213 -18.12 -9.23 -23.94
CA LEU A 213 -17.18 -8.20 -24.37
C LEU A 213 -17.71 -6.78 -24.09
N GLN A 214 -19.02 -6.59 -24.25
CA GLN A 214 -19.66 -5.29 -23.97
C GLN A 214 -19.51 -4.88 -22.50
N GLU A 215 -19.72 -5.82 -21.58
CA GLU A 215 -19.53 -5.60 -20.15
C GLU A 215 -18.08 -5.23 -19.81
N VAL A 216 -17.11 -5.87 -20.44
CA VAL A 216 -15.68 -5.54 -20.27
C VAL A 216 -15.41 -4.12 -20.76
N GLN A 217 -15.94 -3.73 -21.92
CA GLN A 217 -15.78 -2.38 -22.47
C GLN A 217 -16.44 -1.32 -21.58
N ASP A 218 -17.66 -1.57 -21.09
CA ASP A 218 -18.40 -0.63 -20.24
C ASP A 218 -17.68 -0.43 -18.89
N ALA A 219 -17.15 -1.50 -18.29
CA ALA A 219 -16.35 -1.40 -17.07
C ALA A 219 -15.05 -0.61 -17.31
N ALA A 220 -14.33 -0.93 -18.38
CA ALA A 220 -13.08 -0.25 -18.73
C ALA A 220 -13.30 1.26 -18.95
N LYS A 221 -14.39 1.62 -19.62
CA LYS A 221 -14.75 3.02 -19.84
C LYS A 221 -14.99 3.79 -18.54
N VAL A 222 -15.69 3.21 -17.57
CA VAL A 222 -15.92 3.84 -16.26
C VAL A 222 -14.61 4.12 -15.54
N ILE A 223 -13.64 3.20 -15.60
CA ILE A 223 -12.33 3.36 -14.97
C ILE A 223 -11.51 4.41 -15.71
N GLN A 224 -11.52 4.39 -17.05
CA GLN A 224 -10.81 5.33 -17.89
C GLN A 224 -11.29 6.77 -17.71
N ASP A 225 -12.60 6.99 -17.62
CA ASP A 225 -13.20 8.31 -17.44
C ASP A 225 -12.82 8.99 -16.10
N LEU A 226 -12.39 8.22 -15.11
CA LEU A 226 -11.95 8.68 -13.79
C LEU A 226 -10.42 8.74 -13.63
N SER A 227 -9.69 8.28 -14.61
CA SER A 227 -8.22 8.23 -14.59
C SER A 227 -7.62 9.50 -15.17
N ASP A 228 -6.31 9.71 -14.95
CA ASP A 228 -5.56 10.74 -15.68
C ASP A 228 -5.66 10.48 -17.20
N PRO A 229 -5.84 11.50 -18.05
CA PRO A 229 -5.89 11.33 -19.51
C PRO A 229 -4.66 10.61 -20.09
N ASP A 230 -3.50 10.76 -19.45
CA ASP A 230 -2.24 10.11 -19.84
C ASP A 230 -1.95 8.85 -19.03
N ALA A 231 -2.96 8.28 -18.35
CA ALA A 231 -2.79 7.09 -17.54
C ALA A 231 -2.40 5.86 -18.37
N ASN A 232 -1.41 5.12 -17.89
CA ASN A 232 -1.12 3.79 -18.39
C ASN A 232 -2.07 2.79 -17.72
N ILE A 233 -3.03 2.28 -18.49
CA ILE A 233 -4.08 1.38 -18.01
C ILE A 233 -3.88 0.01 -18.64
N ILE A 234 -3.66 -0.99 -17.80
CA ILE A 234 -3.55 -2.40 -18.21
C ILE A 234 -4.68 -3.17 -17.56
N PHE A 235 -5.36 -4.01 -18.33
CA PHE A 235 -6.42 -4.84 -17.79
C PHE A 235 -6.38 -6.26 -18.34
N GLY A 236 -6.84 -7.17 -17.51
CA GLY A 236 -7.03 -8.58 -17.87
C GLY A 236 -8.40 -9.08 -17.48
N THR A 237 -8.77 -10.22 -18.04
CA THR A 237 -9.99 -10.93 -17.64
C THR A 237 -9.64 -12.28 -17.03
N CYS A 238 -10.34 -12.66 -15.97
CA CYS A 238 -10.20 -13.95 -15.31
C CYS A 238 -11.56 -14.64 -15.24
N ARG A 239 -11.60 -15.90 -15.63
CA ARG A 239 -12.83 -16.70 -15.53
C ARG A 239 -12.91 -17.36 -14.17
N ASP A 240 -13.93 -17.00 -13.39
CA ASP A 240 -14.24 -17.63 -12.10
C ASP A 240 -15.65 -18.24 -12.15
N ALA A 241 -15.71 -19.56 -12.21
CA ALA A 241 -16.97 -20.31 -12.29
C ALA A 241 -17.87 -20.12 -11.04
N LYS A 242 -17.35 -19.57 -9.95
CA LYS A 242 -18.13 -19.28 -8.73
C LYS A 242 -18.92 -17.97 -8.84
N LEU A 243 -18.60 -17.14 -9.85
CA LEU A 243 -19.24 -15.86 -10.10
C LEU A 243 -20.31 -16.02 -11.20
N ASP A 244 -21.42 -16.72 -10.93
CA ASP A 244 -22.48 -16.97 -11.92
C ASP A 244 -22.98 -15.67 -12.58
N ASP A 245 -23.74 -14.86 -11.84
CA ASP A 245 -24.30 -13.58 -12.30
C ASP A 245 -23.58 -12.35 -11.72
N GLU A 246 -22.45 -12.58 -11.09
CA GLU A 246 -21.67 -11.52 -10.46
C GLU A 246 -20.40 -11.21 -11.27
N ILE A 247 -20.05 -9.95 -11.37
CA ILE A 247 -18.75 -9.49 -11.85
C ILE A 247 -17.99 -8.89 -10.65
N LYS A 248 -16.74 -9.30 -10.50
CA LYS A 248 -15.80 -8.74 -9.54
C LYS A 248 -14.71 -7.99 -10.31
N ILE A 249 -14.46 -6.75 -9.95
CA ILE A 249 -13.33 -5.97 -10.45
C ILE A 249 -12.37 -5.74 -9.30
N THR A 250 -11.13 -6.17 -9.49
CA THR A 250 -10.05 -5.87 -8.56
C THR A 250 -9.06 -4.96 -9.28
N MET A 251 -8.72 -3.85 -8.66
CA MET A 251 -7.92 -2.79 -9.27
C MET A 251 -6.79 -2.36 -8.34
N VAL A 252 -5.62 -2.16 -8.93
CA VAL A 252 -4.47 -1.53 -8.27
C VAL A 252 -4.19 -0.23 -9.00
N ALA A 253 -4.25 0.88 -8.27
CA ALA A 253 -3.98 2.22 -8.80
C ALA A 253 -2.77 2.82 -8.08
N ALA A 254 -1.87 3.43 -8.83
CA ALA A 254 -0.62 3.98 -8.34
C ALA A 254 -0.24 5.29 -9.05
N SER A 255 0.80 5.95 -8.52
CA SER A 255 1.37 7.18 -9.10
C SER A 255 0.36 8.34 -9.19
N PHE A 256 -0.15 8.75 -8.04
CA PHE A 256 -1.07 9.90 -7.93
C PHE A 256 -0.30 11.22 -7.83
N PRO A 257 -0.63 12.25 -8.62
CA PRO A 257 0.08 13.55 -8.61
C PRO A 257 -0.01 14.28 -7.25
N VAL A 258 -1.13 14.21 -6.58
CA VAL A 258 -1.36 14.85 -5.27
C VAL A 258 -0.45 14.31 -4.16
N MET A 259 0.02 13.08 -4.28
CA MET A 259 0.96 12.52 -3.29
C MET A 259 2.39 13.01 -3.49
N ALA A 260 2.80 13.27 -4.72
CA ALA A 260 4.12 13.83 -4.99
C ALA A 260 4.22 15.28 -4.46
N GLU A 261 3.19 16.09 -4.66
CA GLU A 261 3.14 17.47 -4.14
C GLU A 261 3.10 17.53 -2.61
N ASN A 262 2.28 16.71 -1.95
CA ASN A 262 2.21 16.67 -0.48
C ASN A 262 3.47 16.10 0.17
N GLN A 263 4.22 15.23 -0.50
CA GLN A 263 5.52 14.77 -0.02
C GLN A 263 6.57 15.87 -0.16
N GLN A 264 6.64 16.52 -1.30
CA GLN A 264 7.56 17.63 -1.55
C GLN A 264 7.31 18.80 -0.58
N LEU A 265 6.05 19.17 -0.36
CA LEU A 265 5.68 20.20 0.62
C LEU A 265 6.09 19.85 2.06
N ARG A 266 5.98 18.56 2.44
CA ARG A 266 6.42 18.10 3.77
C ARG A 266 7.93 18.03 3.90
N GLU A 267 8.64 17.65 2.85
CA GLU A 267 10.10 17.63 2.82
C GLU A 267 10.66 19.07 2.86
N ASP A 268 10.09 19.99 2.09
CA ASP A 268 10.45 21.41 2.11
C ASP A 268 10.14 22.07 3.45
N GLU A 269 9.03 21.73 4.09
CA GLU A 269 8.66 22.22 5.42
C GLU A 269 9.59 21.67 6.51
N LEU A 270 9.98 20.40 6.40
CA LEU A 270 10.94 19.76 7.29
C LEU A 270 12.34 20.35 7.12
N GLU A 271 12.79 20.60 5.89
CA GLU A 271 14.07 21.27 5.63
C GLU A 271 14.08 22.70 6.19
N ARG A 272 13.00 23.45 6.03
CA ARG A 272 12.86 24.79 6.64
C ARG A 272 12.93 24.73 8.16
N LEU A 273 12.21 23.78 8.79
CA LEU A 273 12.26 23.60 10.24
C LEU A 273 13.66 23.18 10.72
N LEU A 274 14.37 22.37 9.96
CA LEU A 274 15.74 21.97 10.27
C LEU A 274 16.71 23.14 10.12
N GLN A 275 16.54 23.98 9.09
CA GLN A 275 17.35 25.18 8.91
C GLN A 275 17.15 26.23 10.03
N ASP A 276 15.91 26.32 10.54
CA ASP A 276 15.60 27.21 11.70
C ASP A 276 16.15 26.70 13.04
N VAL A 277 16.43 25.38 13.12
CA VAL A 277 16.94 24.74 14.37
C VAL A 277 18.46 24.63 14.38
N ILE A 278 19.11 24.57 13.21
CA ILE A 278 20.58 24.50 13.13
C ILE A 278 21.16 25.94 13.33
N PRO A 279 21.95 26.18 14.38
CA PRO A 279 22.60 27.48 14.56
C PRO A 279 23.53 27.78 13.39
N GLN A 280 23.40 28.98 12.80
CA GLN A 280 24.15 29.37 11.60
C GLN A 280 25.64 29.73 11.87
N SER A 281 26.07 29.72 13.14
CA SER A 281 27.48 29.91 13.52
C SER A 281 27.83 29.17 14.79
N GLU A 282 29.10 28.74 14.90
CA GLU A 282 29.65 28.12 16.12
C GLU A 282 29.58 29.05 17.35
N GLU A 283 29.56 30.36 17.16
CA GLU A 283 29.44 31.37 18.23
C GLU A 283 28.05 31.39 18.92
N GLU A 284 26.99 30.91 18.23
CA GLU A 284 25.64 30.80 18.81
C GLU A 284 25.47 29.58 19.71
N LEU A 285 26.33 28.58 19.60
CA LEU A 285 26.28 27.36 20.42
C LEU A 285 26.71 27.59 21.88
N ASP A 286 27.56 28.57 22.12
CA ASP A 286 28.06 28.90 23.46
C ASP A 286 27.11 29.75 24.32
N VAL A 287 26.00 30.26 23.75
CA VAL A 287 25.03 31.07 24.47
C VAL A 287 23.84 30.21 24.94
N PRO A 288 23.58 30.14 26.25
CA PRO A 288 22.42 29.43 26.79
C PRO A 288 21.09 29.87 26.17
N SER A 289 20.17 28.93 25.93
CA SER A 289 18.94 29.12 25.17
C SER A 289 18.00 30.22 25.72
N PHE A 290 18.08 30.56 27.00
CA PHE A 290 17.30 31.63 27.61
C PHE A 290 17.83 33.05 27.28
N LEU A 291 19.11 33.19 26.94
CA LEU A 291 19.72 34.48 26.53
C LEU A 291 19.49 34.77 25.03
N ARG A 292 19.27 33.75 24.21
CA ARG A 292 18.97 33.93 22.79
C ARG A 292 17.65 34.66 22.52
N ARG A 293 16.66 34.53 23.40
CA ARG A 293 15.37 35.24 23.31
C ARG A 293 15.44 36.72 23.61
N GLN A 294 16.47 37.22 24.29
CA GLN A 294 16.61 38.63 24.60
C GLN A 294 17.28 39.47 23.50
N SER A 295 18.14 38.88 22.66
CA SER A 295 18.82 39.60 21.57
C SER A 295 17.88 39.86 20.36
N SER A 296 16.91 39.02 20.11
CA SER A 296 15.96 39.17 19.01
C SER A 296 14.94 40.32 19.21
N ASN A 297 14.77 40.82 20.43
CA ASN A 297 13.79 41.86 20.73
C ASN A 297 14.40 43.29 20.76
N LYS A 298 15.75 43.45 20.62
CA LYS A 298 16.40 44.77 20.62
C LYS A 298 16.50 45.44 19.23
N ASN A 299 16.23 44.72 18.15
CA ASN A 299 16.32 45.28 16.79
C ASN A 299 14.99 45.77 16.18
N ARG A 300 13.92 45.90 16.99
CA ARG A 300 12.61 46.45 16.54
C ARG A 300 12.25 47.81 17.07
N GLY A 301 13.21 48.59 17.45
CA GLY A 301 12.93 49.94 17.92
C GLY A 301 14.06 50.89 17.63
N PHE A 302 14.11 51.47 16.43
CA PHE A 302 14.65 52.79 16.09
C PHE A 302 14.70 52.97 14.57
N PHE A 303 13.57 53.38 13.97
CA PHE A 303 13.58 54.34 12.88
C PHE A 303 12.21 55.02 12.85
N ARG A 304 12.25 56.25 13.25
CA ARG A 304 11.25 57.27 12.91
C ARG A 304 11.62 57.89 11.60
#